data_6ada65c06d5bdb5072d721974419b06e
#
_entry.id   6ada65c06d5bdb5072d721974419b06e
#
_cell.length_a   1.000
_cell.length_b   1.000
_cell.length_c   1.000
_cell.angle_alpha   90.00
_cell.angle_beta   90.00
_cell.angle_gamma   90.00
#
_symmetry.space_group_name_H-M   'P 1'
#
loop_
_entity.id
_entity.type
_entity.pdbx_description
1 polymer ?
#
loop_
_entity_poly.entity_id
_entity_poly.type
_entity_poly.pdbx_seq_one_letter_code
_entity_poly.pdbx_strand_id
1 'polypeptide(L)'
;SPTNQIESADTLRERGILVLEPASGRLTGKDTGKGRLPEPSEIFEYALQVIARGAAGADLVGRHVVVSAGGTREYLDPVRFLGNRSSGRQGVAVAQAAASRGAKVTLVAANVSIPVPAGIDLVRVETTAELHDAMLERSASADVVVMAAAPADFRPARLAQTKIKKDDKGTVPELTLVQNPDILRD
;
A
#
# COMPACT_ATOMS: atom_id res chain seq x y z
N SER A 1 16.34 -24.93 9.43
CA SER A 1 15.11 -25.27 8.71
C SER A 1 14.12 -24.12 8.87
N PRO A 2 13.36 -23.70 7.86
CA PRO A 2 12.37 -22.62 7.99
C PRO A 2 11.36 -22.85 9.11
N THR A 3 10.99 -24.10 9.37
CA THR A 3 10.03 -24.49 10.41
C THR A 3 10.53 -24.14 11.81
N ASN A 4 11.81 -24.37 12.11
CA ASN A 4 12.38 -24.03 13.43
C ASN A 4 12.43 -22.51 13.70
N GLN A 5 12.57 -21.69 12.66
CA GLN A 5 12.57 -20.22 12.82
C GLN A 5 11.18 -19.68 13.13
N ILE A 6 10.13 -20.27 12.54
CA ILE A 6 8.74 -19.88 12.80
C ILE A 6 8.34 -20.24 14.22
N GLU A 7 8.65 -21.46 14.68
CA GLU A 7 8.40 -21.88 16.06
C GLU A 7 9.12 -21.02 17.09
N SER A 8 10.35 -20.61 16.81
CA SER A 8 11.11 -19.69 17.67
C SER A 8 10.49 -18.29 17.75
N ALA A 9 9.98 -17.74 16.64
CA ALA A 9 9.35 -16.44 16.62
C ALA A 9 8.03 -16.44 17.40
N ASP A 10 7.23 -17.48 17.30
CA ASP A 10 5.97 -17.61 18.03
C ASP A 10 6.22 -17.80 19.54
N THR A 11 7.19 -18.57 19.92
CA THR A 11 7.62 -18.69 21.32
C THR A 11 8.07 -17.36 21.91
N LEU A 12 8.78 -16.52 21.12
CA LEU A 12 9.18 -15.18 21.56
C LEU A 12 7.96 -14.27 21.74
N ARG A 13 6.99 -14.32 20.83
CA ARG A 13 5.73 -13.55 20.92
C ARG A 13 4.92 -13.94 22.14
N GLU A 14 4.79 -15.23 22.44
CA GLU A 14 4.12 -15.75 23.64
C GLU A 14 4.76 -15.24 24.93
N ARG A 15 6.06 -14.98 24.90
CA ARG A 15 6.81 -14.38 26.03
C ARG A 15 6.71 -12.86 26.09
N GLY A 16 5.90 -12.23 25.23
CA GLY A 16 5.73 -10.79 25.18
C GLY A 16 6.84 -10.03 24.44
N ILE A 17 7.70 -10.75 23.71
CA ILE A 17 8.76 -10.13 22.92
C ILE A 17 8.16 -9.67 21.59
N LEU A 18 8.41 -8.42 21.23
CA LEU A 18 8.00 -7.87 19.95
C LEU A 18 8.93 -8.36 18.85
N VAL A 19 8.38 -9.13 17.93
CA VAL A 19 9.13 -9.70 16.81
C VAL A 19 8.81 -8.90 15.55
N LEU A 20 9.81 -8.23 14.99
CA LEU A 20 9.70 -7.55 13.72
C LEU A 20 9.71 -8.60 12.58
N GLU A 21 8.71 -8.52 11.71
CA GLU A 21 8.61 -9.44 10.57
C GLU A 21 9.75 -9.23 9.57
N PRO A 22 10.26 -10.31 8.96
CA PRO A 22 11.29 -10.20 7.95
C PRO A 22 10.76 -9.48 6.70
N ALA A 23 11.62 -8.69 6.08
CA ALA A 23 11.34 -8.05 4.81
C ALA A 23 11.23 -9.09 3.69
N SER A 24 10.41 -8.79 2.70
CA SER A 24 10.35 -9.53 1.45
C SER A 24 11.35 -8.93 0.46
N GLY A 25 12.05 -9.76 -0.29
CA GLY A 25 13.00 -9.30 -1.29
C GLY A 25 13.91 -10.39 -1.80
N ARG A 26 15.00 -9.99 -2.46
CA ARG A 26 16.02 -10.91 -2.96
C ARG A 26 16.77 -11.52 -1.79
N LEU A 27 16.73 -12.82 -1.67
CA LEU A 27 17.51 -13.61 -0.71
C LEU A 27 18.93 -13.86 -1.25
N THR A 28 19.75 -14.52 -0.46
CA THR A 28 21.09 -14.94 -0.88
C THR A 28 20.95 -15.88 -2.08
N GLY A 29 21.29 -15.40 -3.29
CA GLY A 29 21.15 -16.15 -4.54
C GLY A 29 20.13 -15.53 -5.51
N LYS A 30 19.46 -16.39 -6.30
CA LYS A 30 18.44 -15.99 -7.29
C LYS A 30 17.01 -15.96 -6.74
N ASP A 31 16.82 -16.47 -5.53
CA ASP A 31 15.50 -16.62 -4.93
C ASP A 31 14.99 -15.29 -4.34
N THR A 32 13.68 -15.07 -4.46
CA THR A 32 12.98 -13.97 -3.82
C THR A 32 11.97 -14.54 -2.83
N GLY A 33 11.85 -13.92 -1.65
CA GLY A 33 10.92 -14.39 -0.63
C GLY A 33 10.97 -13.57 0.66
N LYS A 34 10.21 -14.01 1.67
CA LYS A 34 10.30 -13.51 3.04
C LYS A 34 11.53 -14.11 3.73
N GLY A 35 12.33 -13.29 4.37
CA GLY A 35 13.51 -13.76 5.11
C GLY A 35 14.67 -12.77 5.13
N ARG A 36 14.53 -11.64 4.46
CA ARG A 36 15.53 -10.57 4.48
C ARG A 36 15.39 -9.76 5.78
N LEU A 37 16.54 -9.39 6.36
CA LEU A 37 16.55 -8.41 7.45
C LEU A 37 15.99 -7.07 6.93
N PRO A 38 15.06 -6.42 7.64
CA PRO A 38 14.62 -5.08 7.30
C PRO A 38 15.77 -4.08 7.26
N GLU A 39 15.62 -2.98 6.53
CA GLU A 39 16.64 -1.94 6.47
C GLU A 39 16.83 -1.31 7.87
N PRO A 40 18.05 -0.86 8.23
CA PRO A 40 18.32 -0.30 9.55
C PRO A 40 17.37 0.85 9.93
N SER A 41 16.98 1.68 8.97
CA SER A 41 16.00 2.75 9.17
C SER A 41 14.62 2.22 9.56
N GLU A 42 14.17 1.14 8.96
CA GLU A 42 12.88 0.50 9.29
C GLU A 42 12.88 -0.08 10.70
N ILE A 43 13.98 -0.73 11.08
CA ILE A 43 14.17 -1.27 12.43
C ILE A 43 14.16 -0.12 13.46
N PHE A 44 14.84 0.98 13.16
CA PHE A 44 14.92 2.14 14.03
C PHE A 44 13.55 2.82 14.21
N GLU A 45 12.83 3.08 13.12
CA GLU A 45 11.48 3.65 13.16
C GLU A 45 10.50 2.76 13.94
N TYR A 46 10.57 1.45 13.75
CA TYR A 46 9.77 0.50 14.54
C TYR A 46 10.10 0.58 16.03
N ALA A 47 11.38 0.62 16.38
CA ALA A 47 11.83 0.74 17.76
C ALA A 47 11.34 2.05 18.41
N LEU A 48 11.42 3.18 17.69
CA LEU A 48 10.90 4.48 18.17
C LEU A 48 9.39 4.41 18.43
N GLN A 49 8.62 3.77 17.56
CA GLN A 49 7.19 3.62 17.76
C GLN A 49 6.86 2.74 18.98
N VAL A 50 7.62 1.66 19.18
CA VAL A 50 7.47 0.80 20.37
C VAL A 50 7.78 1.59 21.66
N ILE A 51 8.85 2.37 21.66
CA ILE A 51 9.23 3.21 22.81
C ILE A 51 8.14 4.24 23.09
N ALA A 52 7.64 4.94 22.08
CA ALA A 52 6.65 6.00 22.23
C ALA A 52 5.32 5.51 22.85
N ARG A 53 4.90 4.28 22.54
CA ARG A 53 3.64 3.70 23.05
C ARG A 53 3.80 2.88 24.34
N GLY A 54 5.04 2.50 24.70
CA GLY A 54 5.32 1.55 25.78
C GLY A 54 5.13 0.08 25.40
N ALA A 55 5.67 -0.84 26.19
CA ALA A 55 5.66 -2.28 25.92
C ALA A 55 4.25 -2.92 25.94
N ALA A 56 3.28 -2.30 26.61
CA ALA A 56 1.88 -2.77 26.68
C ALA A 56 1.07 -2.55 25.40
N GLY A 57 1.64 -1.97 24.35
CA GLY A 57 0.93 -1.36 23.24
C GLY A 57 0.66 -2.21 22.02
N ALA A 58 0.64 -3.55 22.10
CA ALA A 58 0.17 -4.40 20.99
C ALA A 58 -1.35 -4.60 21.07
N ASP A 59 -2.09 -3.49 21.09
CA ASP A 59 -3.55 -3.45 21.27
C ASP A 59 -4.35 -3.79 20.01
N LEU A 60 -3.67 -3.99 18.88
CA LEU A 60 -4.28 -4.40 17.60
C LEU A 60 -3.93 -5.85 17.20
N VAL A 61 -3.40 -6.65 18.13
CA VAL A 61 -3.17 -8.08 17.87
C VAL A 61 -4.47 -8.79 17.49
N GLY A 62 -4.43 -9.58 16.42
CA GLY A 62 -5.59 -10.28 15.88
C GLY A 62 -6.53 -9.41 15.04
N ARG A 63 -6.24 -8.11 14.88
CA ARG A 63 -7.01 -7.22 14.02
C ARG A 63 -6.40 -7.14 12.62
N HIS A 64 -7.27 -7.07 11.61
CA HIS A 64 -6.89 -6.82 10.24
C HIS A 64 -7.26 -5.39 9.85
N VAL A 65 -6.25 -4.60 9.49
CA VAL A 65 -6.38 -3.20 9.06
C VAL A 65 -6.03 -3.10 7.57
N VAL A 66 -6.96 -2.59 6.78
CA VAL A 66 -6.77 -2.31 5.35
C VAL A 66 -6.62 -0.80 5.18
N VAL A 67 -5.54 -0.37 4.53
CA VAL A 67 -5.24 1.05 4.30
C VAL A 67 -5.04 1.29 2.82
N SER A 68 -5.68 2.32 2.26
CA SER A 68 -5.33 2.80 0.92
C SER A 68 -4.34 3.96 1.00
N ALA A 69 -3.44 4.09 0.01
CA ALA A 69 -2.47 5.17 -0.04
C ALA A 69 -2.14 5.60 -1.47
N GLY A 70 -1.66 6.82 -1.63
CA GLY A 70 -1.19 7.35 -2.91
C GLY A 70 -2.28 7.99 -3.75
N GLY A 71 -1.99 8.22 -5.01
CA GLY A 71 -2.92 8.83 -5.97
C GLY A 71 -3.07 7.96 -7.21
N THR A 72 -4.29 7.79 -7.67
CA THR A 72 -4.58 7.04 -8.91
C THR A 72 -4.16 7.83 -10.15
N ARG A 73 -3.97 7.11 -11.25
CA ARG A 73 -3.60 7.65 -12.56
C ARG A 73 -4.59 7.15 -13.60
N GLU A 74 -5.30 8.09 -14.18
CA GLU A 74 -6.27 7.80 -15.25
C GLU A 74 -5.64 8.14 -16.59
N TYR A 75 -5.19 7.13 -17.32
CA TYR A 75 -4.40 7.30 -18.52
C TYR A 75 -5.20 7.90 -19.67
N LEU A 76 -4.64 8.95 -20.30
CA LEU A 76 -5.09 9.53 -21.55
C LEU A 76 -4.53 8.76 -22.74
N ASP A 77 -3.25 8.41 -22.62
CA ASP A 77 -2.47 7.65 -23.57
C ASP A 77 -1.29 6.97 -22.82
N PRO A 78 -0.42 6.19 -23.49
CA PRO A 78 0.66 5.47 -22.81
C PRO A 78 1.66 6.33 -22.03
N VAL A 79 1.64 7.66 -22.17
CA VAL A 79 2.63 8.55 -21.53
C VAL A 79 2.01 9.66 -20.67
N ARG A 80 0.68 9.89 -20.76
CA ARG A 80 -0.02 10.97 -20.02
C ARG A 80 -1.20 10.45 -19.25
N PHE A 81 -1.42 11.02 -18.08
CA PHE A 81 -2.53 10.65 -17.20
C PHE A 81 -3.10 11.88 -16.48
N LEU A 82 -4.34 11.77 -16.05
CA LEU A 82 -4.96 12.61 -15.03
C LEU A 82 -4.77 11.93 -13.68
N GLY A 83 -4.57 12.71 -12.63
CA GLY A 83 -4.44 12.14 -11.29
C GLY A 83 -4.14 13.20 -10.24
N ASN A 84 -4.30 12.83 -8.99
CA ASN A 84 -4.04 13.67 -7.85
C ASN A 84 -2.56 13.60 -7.43
N ARG A 85 -2.01 14.74 -6.97
CA ARG A 85 -0.66 14.78 -6.39
C ARG A 85 -0.69 14.21 -4.98
N SER A 86 -0.47 12.91 -4.85
CA SER A 86 -0.34 12.24 -3.55
C SER A 86 0.93 11.39 -3.51
N SER A 87 1.75 11.60 -2.50
CA SER A 87 2.95 10.79 -2.26
C SER A 87 2.63 9.45 -1.57
N GLY A 88 1.45 9.30 -0.99
CA GLY A 88 1.06 8.16 -0.17
C GLY A 88 1.65 8.14 1.25
N ARG A 89 2.41 9.16 1.66
CA ARG A 89 3.09 9.19 2.98
C ARG A 89 2.15 8.98 4.14
N GLN A 90 0.97 9.61 4.12
CA GLN A 90 0.00 9.49 5.20
C GLN A 90 -0.51 8.06 5.34
N GLY A 91 -0.96 7.44 4.24
CA GLY A 91 -1.45 6.06 4.27
C GLY A 91 -0.35 5.06 4.68
N VAL A 92 0.87 5.23 4.18
CA VAL A 92 2.01 4.40 4.60
C VAL A 92 2.29 4.56 6.10
N ALA A 93 2.27 5.78 6.63
CA ALA A 93 2.48 6.04 8.06
C ALA A 93 1.37 5.41 8.94
N VAL A 94 0.12 5.47 8.49
CA VAL A 94 -1.01 4.81 9.18
C VAL A 94 -0.83 3.29 9.17
N ALA A 95 -0.49 2.71 8.02
CA ALA A 95 -0.22 1.29 7.88
C ALA A 95 0.92 0.83 8.79
N GLN A 96 2.01 1.60 8.86
CA GLN A 96 3.13 1.34 9.74
C GLN A 96 2.74 1.43 11.22
N ALA A 97 1.97 2.44 11.61
CA ALA A 97 1.48 2.59 12.97
C ALA A 97 0.58 1.43 13.39
N ALA A 98 -0.31 0.97 12.52
CA ALA A 98 -1.16 -0.20 12.78
C ALA A 98 -0.34 -1.49 12.92
N ALA A 99 0.61 -1.73 12.01
CA ALA A 99 1.50 -2.89 12.05
C ALA A 99 2.34 -2.90 13.33
N SER A 100 2.90 -1.75 13.73
CA SER A 100 3.68 -1.64 14.95
C SER A 100 2.85 -1.92 16.21
N ARG A 101 1.52 -1.79 16.18
CA ARG A 101 0.57 -2.14 17.23
C ARG A 101 0.08 -3.59 17.17
N GLY A 102 0.68 -4.41 16.31
CA GLY A 102 0.39 -5.85 16.19
C GLY A 102 -0.74 -6.21 15.23
N ALA A 103 -1.26 -5.26 14.46
CA ALA A 103 -2.26 -5.56 13.44
C ALA A 103 -1.65 -6.34 12.27
N LYS A 104 -2.45 -7.24 11.67
CA LYS A 104 -2.23 -7.64 10.29
C LYS A 104 -2.62 -6.46 9.40
N VAL A 105 -1.73 -6.00 8.54
CA VAL A 105 -1.98 -4.82 7.69
C VAL A 105 -1.89 -5.17 6.22
N THR A 106 -2.92 -4.79 5.47
CA THR A 106 -2.90 -4.76 4.00
C THR A 106 -2.88 -3.31 3.54
N LEU A 107 -1.87 -2.93 2.75
CA LEU A 107 -1.75 -1.62 2.14
C LEU A 107 -2.05 -1.70 0.65
N VAL A 108 -3.14 -1.07 0.21
CA VAL A 108 -3.46 -0.88 -1.21
C VAL A 108 -2.84 0.43 -1.68
N ALA A 109 -1.76 0.33 -2.46
CA ALA A 109 -0.89 1.45 -2.80
C ALA A 109 -1.06 1.87 -4.26
N ALA A 110 -1.71 3.02 -4.49
CA ALA A 110 -1.88 3.63 -5.80
C ALA A 110 -0.65 4.50 -6.14
N ASN A 111 0.22 4.00 -7.01
CA ASN A 111 1.40 4.72 -7.51
C ASN A 111 2.32 5.28 -6.41
N VAL A 112 2.44 4.60 -5.29
CA VAL A 112 3.32 4.99 -4.19
C VAL A 112 4.76 4.63 -4.52
N SER A 113 5.66 5.61 -4.45
CA SER A 113 7.09 5.45 -4.73
C SER A 113 7.96 5.37 -3.47
N ILE A 114 7.41 5.74 -2.32
CA ILE A 114 8.15 5.63 -1.05
C ILE A 114 8.23 4.18 -0.60
N PRO A 115 9.28 3.80 0.14
CA PRO A 115 9.39 2.46 0.71
C PRO A 115 8.20 2.11 1.59
N VAL A 116 7.73 0.88 1.48
CA VAL A 116 6.70 0.32 2.36
C VAL A 116 7.41 -0.58 3.38
N PRO A 117 7.16 -0.37 4.69
CA PRO A 117 7.81 -1.15 5.73
C PRO A 117 7.56 -2.65 5.61
N ALA A 118 8.51 -3.44 6.12
CA ALA A 118 8.38 -4.89 6.18
C ALA A 118 7.18 -5.32 7.04
N GLY A 119 6.62 -6.50 6.73
CA GLY A 119 5.49 -7.06 7.46
C GLY A 119 4.11 -6.53 7.04
N ILE A 120 4.05 -5.58 6.12
CA ILE A 120 2.82 -5.08 5.52
C ILE A 120 2.55 -5.85 4.22
N ASP A 121 1.34 -6.40 4.09
CA ASP A 121 0.88 -7.01 2.84
C ASP A 121 0.58 -5.90 1.82
N LEU A 122 1.36 -5.86 0.73
CA LEU A 122 1.33 -4.78 -0.24
C LEU A 122 0.60 -5.18 -1.51
N VAL A 123 -0.49 -4.50 -1.81
CA VAL A 123 -1.23 -4.58 -3.07
C VAL A 123 -0.98 -3.31 -3.88
N ARG A 124 -0.38 -3.43 -5.05
CA ARG A 124 -0.10 -2.30 -5.95
C ARG A 124 -1.21 -2.13 -6.96
N VAL A 125 -1.66 -0.90 -7.13
CA VAL A 125 -2.68 -0.51 -8.11
C VAL A 125 -2.27 0.80 -8.80
N GLU A 126 -2.85 1.07 -9.95
CA GLU A 126 -2.57 2.30 -10.71
C GLU A 126 -3.80 3.19 -10.86
N THR A 127 -4.93 2.63 -11.23
CA THR A 127 -6.17 3.35 -11.56
C THR A 127 -7.17 3.34 -10.42
N THR A 128 -8.19 4.22 -10.49
CA THR A 128 -9.30 4.23 -9.53
C THR A 128 -10.10 2.92 -9.59
N ALA A 129 -10.29 2.35 -10.77
CA ALA A 129 -10.99 1.07 -10.91
C ALA A 129 -10.25 -0.06 -10.19
N GLU A 130 -8.93 -0.17 -10.39
CA GLU A 130 -8.11 -1.17 -9.67
C GLU A 130 -8.12 -0.94 -8.16
N LEU A 131 -8.04 0.33 -7.72
CA LEU A 131 -8.12 0.68 -6.31
C LEU A 131 -9.48 0.28 -5.72
N HIS A 132 -10.58 0.56 -6.43
CA HIS A 132 -11.93 0.19 -6.05
C HIS A 132 -12.05 -1.32 -5.83
N ASP A 133 -11.68 -2.12 -6.84
CA ASP A 133 -11.79 -3.57 -6.79
C ASP A 133 -10.94 -4.17 -5.66
N ALA A 134 -9.70 -3.70 -5.52
CA ALA A 134 -8.80 -4.14 -4.46
C ALA A 134 -9.33 -3.76 -3.06
N MET A 135 -9.89 -2.57 -2.88
CA MET A 135 -10.43 -2.14 -1.60
C MET A 135 -11.68 -2.95 -1.23
N LEU A 136 -12.61 -3.19 -2.14
CA LEU A 136 -13.80 -4.01 -1.87
C LEU A 136 -13.42 -5.45 -1.52
N GLU A 137 -12.50 -6.06 -2.29
CA GLU A 137 -12.03 -7.42 -1.99
C GLU A 137 -11.42 -7.52 -0.58
N ARG A 138 -10.56 -6.58 -0.22
CA ARG A 138 -9.80 -6.63 1.04
C ARG A 138 -10.61 -6.18 2.24
N SER A 139 -11.56 -5.24 2.07
CA SER A 139 -12.42 -4.76 3.14
C SER A 139 -13.36 -5.84 3.68
N ALA A 140 -13.75 -6.81 2.87
CA ALA A 140 -14.67 -7.88 3.25
C ALA A 140 -14.19 -8.70 4.48
N SER A 141 -12.88 -8.75 4.75
CA SER A 141 -12.30 -9.47 5.89
C SER A 141 -11.57 -8.55 6.88
N ALA A 142 -11.73 -7.23 6.74
CA ALA A 142 -11.05 -6.25 7.58
C ALA A 142 -11.88 -5.90 8.83
N ASP A 143 -11.19 -5.70 9.96
CA ASP A 143 -11.79 -5.09 11.15
C ASP A 143 -11.85 -3.56 11.03
N VAL A 144 -10.88 -2.96 10.30
CA VAL A 144 -10.76 -1.52 10.10
C VAL A 144 -10.31 -1.23 8.67
N VAL A 145 -10.97 -0.26 8.04
CA VAL A 145 -10.61 0.27 6.72
C VAL A 145 -10.26 1.75 6.84
N VAL A 146 -9.11 2.14 6.30
CA VAL A 146 -8.66 3.54 6.28
C VAL A 146 -8.44 3.98 4.83
N MET A 147 -9.28 4.90 4.38
CA MET A 147 -9.22 5.48 3.04
C MET A 147 -8.32 6.72 3.04
N ALA A 148 -7.02 6.55 2.78
CA ALA A 148 -6.04 7.65 2.73
C ALA A 148 -5.46 7.87 1.32
N ALA A 149 -5.92 7.12 0.32
CA ALA A 149 -5.61 7.39 -1.08
C ALA A 149 -6.35 8.61 -1.59
N ALA A 150 -5.84 9.18 -2.67
CA ALA A 150 -6.46 10.26 -3.44
C ALA A 150 -6.87 9.74 -4.83
N PRO A 151 -8.02 9.05 -4.95
CA PRO A 151 -8.52 8.61 -6.24
C PRO A 151 -8.91 9.81 -7.11
N ALA A 152 -8.76 9.69 -8.42
CA ALA A 152 -9.25 10.69 -9.34
C ALA A 152 -10.77 10.57 -9.50
N ASP A 153 -11.48 11.70 -9.43
CA ASP A 153 -12.95 11.73 -9.58
C ASP A 153 -13.40 11.38 -10.99
N PHE A 154 -12.55 11.66 -11.97
CA PHE A 154 -12.85 11.51 -13.41
C PHE A 154 -11.73 10.75 -14.12
N ARG A 155 -12.12 10.06 -15.19
CA ARG A 155 -11.21 9.41 -16.13
C ARG A 155 -11.57 9.77 -17.56
N PRO A 156 -10.64 9.65 -18.52
CA PRO A 156 -10.97 9.76 -19.94
C PRO A 156 -11.99 8.69 -20.33
N ALA A 157 -13.00 9.09 -21.12
CA ALA A 157 -13.99 8.16 -21.66
C ALA A 157 -13.38 7.13 -22.61
N ARG A 158 -12.21 7.46 -23.21
CA ARG A 158 -11.45 6.58 -24.10
C ARG A 158 -9.96 6.69 -23.80
N LEU A 159 -9.30 5.56 -23.67
CA LEU A 159 -7.85 5.45 -23.61
C LEU A 159 -7.29 5.37 -25.01
N ALA A 160 -6.41 6.30 -25.39
CA ALA A 160 -5.69 6.23 -26.66
C ALA A 160 -4.61 5.16 -26.58
N GLN A 161 -4.61 4.23 -27.55
CA GLN A 161 -3.63 3.13 -27.62
C GLN A 161 -2.21 3.60 -28.00
N THR A 162 -2.10 4.78 -28.60
CA THR A 162 -0.83 5.40 -28.95
C THR A 162 -0.79 6.83 -28.44
N LYS A 163 0.43 7.36 -28.28
CA LYS A 163 0.62 8.76 -27.85
C LYS A 163 -0.16 9.72 -28.79
N ILE A 164 -1.03 10.52 -28.19
CA ILE A 164 -1.78 11.55 -28.91
C ILE A 164 -0.77 12.57 -29.46
N LYS A 165 -0.65 12.67 -30.78
CA LYS A 165 0.28 13.60 -31.44
C LYS A 165 -0.42 14.94 -31.72
N LYS A 166 0.37 16.01 -31.74
CA LYS A 166 -0.07 17.30 -32.31
C LYS A 166 -0.29 17.11 -33.82
N ASP A 167 -1.33 17.73 -34.33
CA ASP A 167 -1.46 17.88 -35.76
C ASP A 167 -0.69 19.14 -36.23
N ASP A 168 -0.47 19.26 -37.54
CA ASP A 168 0.24 20.40 -38.14
C ASP A 168 -0.60 21.69 -38.09
N LYS A 169 -1.89 21.60 -37.72
CA LYS A 169 -2.83 22.71 -37.62
C LYS A 169 -2.94 23.30 -36.21
N GLY A 170 -2.24 22.71 -35.23
CA GLY A 170 -2.30 23.14 -33.83
C GLY A 170 -3.62 22.84 -33.12
N THR A 171 -4.42 21.90 -33.64
CA THR A 171 -5.69 21.51 -33.05
C THR A 171 -5.45 20.87 -31.66
N VAL A 172 -6.17 21.34 -30.67
CA VAL A 172 -6.15 20.77 -29.32
C VAL A 172 -7.15 19.62 -29.27
N PRO A 173 -6.72 18.40 -28.87
CA PRO A 173 -7.65 17.27 -28.76
C PRO A 173 -8.69 17.53 -27.66
N GLU A 174 -9.95 17.30 -27.96
CA GLU A 174 -11.02 17.33 -26.98
C GLU A 174 -10.95 16.08 -26.10
N LEU A 175 -11.03 16.28 -24.77
CA LEU A 175 -11.07 15.21 -23.78
C LEU A 175 -12.48 15.09 -23.21
N THR A 176 -13.16 14.01 -23.56
CA THR A 176 -14.39 13.62 -22.88
C THR A 176 -14.04 12.88 -21.60
N LEU A 177 -14.52 13.37 -20.47
CA LEU A 177 -14.34 12.75 -19.17
C LEU A 177 -15.61 12.05 -18.71
N VAL A 178 -15.46 10.95 -17.99
CA VAL A 178 -16.53 10.23 -17.29
C VAL A 178 -16.17 10.08 -15.83
N GLN A 179 -17.17 9.97 -14.97
CA GLN A 179 -16.99 9.83 -13.54
C GLN A 179 -16.41 8.44 -13.19
N ASN A 180 -15.52 8.41 -12.22
CA ASN A 180 -15.04 7.18 -11.58
C ASN A 180 -16.04 6.69 -10.52
N PRO A 181 -15.97 5.42 -10.09
CA PRO A 181 -16.77 4.93 -8.96
C PRO A 181 -16.39 5.66 -7.66
N ASP A 182 -17.34 5.78 -6.76
CA ASP A 182 -17.11 6.30 -5.41
C ASP A 182 -16.81 5.13 -4.47
N ILE A 183 -15.54 4.88 -4.26
CA ILE A 183 -15.05 3.70 -3.50
C ILE A 183 -15.55 3.68 -2.06
N LEU A 184 -15.76 4.85 -1.46
CA LEU A 184 -16.21 4.93 -0.07
C LEU A 184 -17.72 4.67 0.05
N ARG A 185 -18.46 4.94 -1.00
CA ARG A 185 -19.90 4.73 -1.05
C ARG A 185 -20.27 3.27 -1.32
N ASP A 186 -19.49 2.57 -2.13
CA ASP A 186 -19.71 1.19 -2.55
C ASP A 186 -19.20 0.20 -1.51
#